data_54eecac59d2fc8e74c90716bd98df754
#
_entry.id   54eecac59d2fc8e74c90716bd98df754
#
_cell.length_a   1.000
_cell.length_b   1.000
_cell.length_c   1.000
_cell.angle_alpha   90.00
_cell.angle_beta   90.00
_cell.angle_gamma   90.00
#
_symmetry.space_group_name_H-M   'P 1'
#
loop_
_entity.id
_entity.type
_entity.pdbx_description
1 polymer ?
#
loop_
_entity_poly.entity_id
_entity_poly.type
_entity_poly.pdbx_seq_one_letter_code
_entity_poly.pdbx_strand_id
1 'polypeptide(L)'
;MAKIVTISRQYASGGSEIGRRVAKLLDIPYYDREIIDATAKESGFDPAYIERAEQSSTNSFLYNLAINGMYSQPLTDQLFAAECRVIKALAEKGPCVIVGRCADYVLKDGFETFNVFVHATDKFRCERICEHDKLTEDEALSVIRQKDKARRRHYKYYTERVWGDSVNYDLCINTAVSGIDLAAEIIAKLAKN
;
A
#
# COMPACT_ATOMS: atom_id res chain seq x y z
N MET A 1 4.74 -20.68 -12.15
CA MET A 1 5.36 -19.36 -12.36
C MET A 1 5.11 -18.52 -11.11
N ALA A 2 5.99 -17.57 -10.77
CA ALA A 2 5.69 -16.67 -9.64
C ALA A 2 4.44 -15.85 -9.95
N LYS A 3 3.57 -15.69 -8.95
CA LYS A 3 2.37 -14.84 -9.02
C LYS A 3 2.72 -13.37 -8.86
N ILE A 4 1.80 -12.50 -9.17
CA ILE A 4 1.89 -11.10 -8.74
C ILE A 4 1.65 -11.07 -7.24
N VAL A 5 2.62 -10.54 -6.48
CA VAL A 5 2.50 -10.43 -5.02
C VAL A 5 2.03 -9.03 -4.65
N THR A 6 0.88 -8.91 -4.02
CA THR A 6 0.42 -7.63 -3.47
C THR A 6 0.65 -7.59 -1.95
N ILE A 7 1.16 -6.48 -1.43
CA ILE A 7 1.43 -6.34 0.01
C ILE A 7 0.72 -5.12 0.57
N SER A 8 -0.40 -5.36 1.26
CA SER A 8 -1.01 -4.39 2.17
C SER A 8 -0.32 -4.45 3.53
N ARG A 9 -0.19 -3.33 4.24
CA ARG A 9 0.64 -3.30 5.45
C ARG A 9 0.23 -2.19 6.42
N GLN A 10 0.34 -2.45 7.70
CA GLN A 10 0.32 -1.44 8.74
C GLN A 10 1.57 -0.55 8.64
N TYR A 11 1.47 0.70 9.11
CA TYR A 11 2.62 1.60 9.15
C TYR A 11 3.69 1.05 10.11
N ALA A 12 4.95 1.15 9.72
CA ALA A 12 6.11 0.63 10.47
C ALA A 12 6.15 -0.90 10.72
N SER A 13 5.25 -1.70 10.11
CA SER A 13 5.31 -3.16 10.22
C SER A 13 6.40 -3.82 9.35
N GLY A 14 7.17 -3.05 8.58
CA GLY A 14 8.22 -3.57 7.70
C GLY A 14 7.75 -4.03 6.33
N GLY A 15 6.49 -3.81 5.97
CA GLY A 15 5.93 -4.33 4.72
C GLY A 15 6.63 -3.89 3.44
N SER A 16 7.11 -2.65 3.34
CA SER A 16 7.88 -2.19 2.16
C SER A 16 9.28 -2.86 2.09
N GLU A 17 9.92 -3.10 3.24
CA GLU A 17 11.18 -3.82 3.33
C GLU A 17 11.02 -5.29 2.95
N ILE A 18 9.97 -5.93 3.45
CA ILE A 18 9.59 -7.30 3.07
C ILE A 18 9.34 -7.37 1.56
N GLY A 19 8.59 -6.42 0.99
CA GLY A 19 8.32 -6.38 -0.45
C GLY A 19 9.59 -6.36 -1.31
N ARG A 20 10.58 -5.53 -0.95
CA ARG A 20 11.88 -5.51 -1.64
C ARG A 20 12.62 -6.83 -1.53
N ARG A 21 12.60 -7.48 -0.34
CA ARG A 21 13.25 -8.78 -0.12
C ARG A 21 12.54 -9.90 -0.90
N VAL A 22 11.21 -9.92 -0.91
CA VAL A 22 10.41 -10.86 -1.72
C VAL A 22 10.74 -10.72 -3.20
N ALA A 23 10.75 -9.49 -3.71
CA ALA A 23 11.10 -9.21 -5.10
C ALA A 23 12.50 -9.75 -5.46
N LYS A 24 13.48 -9.52 -4.57
CA LYS A 24 14.85 -10.06 -4.72
C LYS A 24 14.89 -11.60 -4.69
N LEU A 25 14.14 -12.24 -3.77
CA LEU A 25 14.09 -13.70 -3.64
C LEU A 25 13.41 -14.38 -4.83
N LEU A 26 12.49 -13.69 -5.48
CA LEU A 26 11.75 -14.16 -6.65
C LEU A 26 12.38 -13.74 -7.98
N ASP A 27 13.35 -12.83 -7.95
CA ASP A 27 13.96 -12.18 -9.13
C ASP A 27 12.90 -11.51 -10.03
N ILE A 28 12.01 -10.72 -9.40
CA ILE A 28 10.92 -9.98 -10.07
C ILE A 28 10.92 -8.51 -9.68
N PRO A 29 10.32 -7.63 -10.51
CA PRO A 29 10.22 -6.20 -10.23
C PRO A 29 9.50 -5.89 -8.92
N TYR A 30 9.91 -4.78 -8.27
CA TYR A 30 9.27 -4.21 -7.07
C TYR A 30 8.72 -2.83 -7.38
N TYR A 31 7.46 -2.58 -7.02
CA TYR A 31 6.77 -1.33 -7.22
C TYR A 31 6.17 -0.81 -5.90
N ASP A 32 6.60 0.37 -5.48
CA ASP A 32 6.07 1.12 -4.34
C ASP A 32 6.05 2.61 -4.74
N ARG A 33 7.19 3.29 -4.62
CA ARG A 33 7.31 4.69 -4.98
C ARG A 33 7.20 4.93 -6.50
N GLU A 34 7.64 3.95 -7.29
CA GLU A 34 7.58 4.05 -8.75
C GLU A 34 6.16 4.16 -9.29
N ILE A 35 5.17 3.55 -8.59
CA ILE A 35 3.75 3.70 -8.95
C ILE A 35 3.32 5.16 -8.78
N ILE A 36 3.73 5.81 -7.68
CA ILE A 36 3.42 7.23 -7.45
C ILE A 36 4.00 8.08 -8.59
N ASP A 37 5.26 7.86 -8.92
CA ASP A 37 5.95 8.63 -9.96
C ASP A 37 5.33 8.38 -11.35
N ALA A 38 4.96 7.14 -11.66
CA ALA A 38 4.28 6.80 -12.91
C ALA A 38 2.86 7.41 -12.97
N THR A 39 2.10 7.32 -11.88
CA THR A 39 0.76 7.93 -11.75
C THR A 39 0.85 9.46 -11.92
N ALA A 40 1.84 10.09 -11.31
CA ALA A 40 2.06 11.53 -11.44
C ALA A 40 2.33 11.94 -12.90
N LYS A 41 3.16 11.21 -13.60
CA LYS A 41 3.45 11.45 -15.02
C LYS A 41 2.22 11.28 -15.90
N GLU A 42 1.42 10.25 -15.65
CA GLU A 42 0.20 9.97 -16.42
C GLU A 42 -0.88 11.02 -16.18
N SER A 43 -1.06 11.46 -14.92
CA SER A 43 -2.12 12.40 -14.53
C SER A 43 -1.72 13.88 -14.64
N GLY A 44 -0.45 14.19 -14.88
CA GLY A 44 0.08 15.56 -14.91
C GLY A 44 0.18 16.25 -13.54
N PHE A 45 0.06 15.48 -12.45
CA PHE A 45 0.18 15.99 -11.08
C PHE A 45 1.60 15.84 -10.53
N ASP A 46 1.98 16.77 -9.64
CA ASP A 46 3.23 16.67 -8.90
C ASP A 46 3.22 15.49 -7.91
N PRO A 47 4.25 14.64 -7.85
CA PRO A 47 4.32 13.50 -6.93
C PRO A 47 4.10 13.85 -5.47
N ALA A 48 4.64 14.99 -5.00
CA ALA A 48 4.46 15.46 -3.63
C ALA A 48 2.99 15.84 -3.34
N TYR A 49 2.24 16.20 -4.36
CA TYR A 49 0.80 16.47 -4.23
C TYR A 49 0.01 15.17 -4.07
N ILE A 50 0.35 14.12 -4.82
CA ILE A 50 -0.28 12.80 -4.70
C ILE A 50 -0.08 12.22 -3.29
N GLU A 51 1.16 12.25 -2.77
CA GLU A 51 1.46 11.80 -1.41
C GLU A 51 0.65 12.57 -0.34
N ARG A 52 0.52 13.88 -0.50
CA ARG A 52 -0.27 14.72 0.42
C ARG A 52 -1.77 14.44 0.34
N ALA A 53 -2.32 14.26 -0.87
CA ALA A 53 -3.73 13.95 -1.07
C ALA A 53 -4.14 12.63 -0.40
N GLU A 54 -3.29 11.60 -0.48
CA GLU A 54 -3.52 10.32 0.17
C GLU A 54 -3.45 10.39 1.70
N GLN A 55 -2.57 11.25 2.24
CA GLN A 55 -2.41 11.42 3.68
C GLN A 55 -3.49 12.31 4.30
N SER A 56 -4.05 13.24 3.52
CA SER A 56 -4.94 14.31 4.01
C SER A 56 -6.43 14.03 3.86
N SER A 57 -6.88 12.81 3.65
CA SER A 57 -8.26 12.39 3.31
C SER A 57 -9.40 12.96 4.21
N THR A 58 -9.09 13.89 5.10
CA THR A 58 -10.05 14.47 6.05
C THR A 58 -10.73 15.75 5.54
N ASN A 59 -10.12 16.51 4.61
CA ASN A 59 -10.65 17.81 4.15
C ASN A 59 -10.97 17.88 2.65
N SER A 60 -10.78 16.80 1.91
CA SER A 60 -10.91 16.78 0.45
C SER A 60 -12.33 17.07 -0.03
N PHE A 61 -13.36 16.66 0.72
CA PHE A 61 -14.76 16.87 0.30
C PHE A 61 -15.14 18.35 0.25
N LEU A 62 -14.81 19.13 1.28
CA LEU A 62 -15.12 20.56 1.32
C LEU A 62 -14.25 21.37 0.35
N TYR A 63 -12.98 20.96 0.16
CA TYR A 63 -12.08 21.61 -0.78
C TYR A 63 -12.50 21.37 -2.24
N ASN A 64 -12.91 20.14 -2.57
CA ASN A 64 -13.41 19.80 -3.91
C ASN A 64 -14.76 20.48 -4.20
N LEU A 65 -15.62 20.67 -3.19
CA LEU A 65 -16.87 21.41 -3.34
C LEU A 65 -16.64 22.90 -3.62
N ALA A 66 -15.58 23.47 -3.05
CA ALA A 66 -15.26 24.89 -3.20
C ALA A 66 -14.59 25.24 -4.55
N ILE A 67 -13.83 24.31 -5.15
CA ILE A 67 -13.06 24.57 -6.37
C ILE A 67 -13.80 24.12 -7.64
N ASN A 68 -14.59 23.04 -7.58
CA ASN A 68 -15.27 22.46 -8.74
C ASN A 68 -16.79 22.59 -8.65
N GLY A 69 -17.29 23.80 -8.66
CA GLY A 69 -18.68 24.01 -9.03
C GLY A 69 -18.92 23.47 -10.45
N MET A 70 -19.71 22.38 -10.55
CA MET A 70 -20.22 21.73 -11.77
C MET A 70 -19.27 20.74 -12.52
N TYR A 71 -19.58 19.46 -12.39
CA TYR A 71 -19.29 18.37 -13.36
C TYR A 71 -17.90 17.75 -13.47
N SER A 72 -16.94 17.94 -12.58
CA SER A 72 -15.74 17.11 -12.60
C SER A 72 -15.70 16.12 -11.43
N GLN A 73 -15.25 14.89 -11.72
CA GLN A 73 -15.00 13.89 -10.66
C GLN A 73 -14.01 14.47 -9.65
N PRO A 74 -14.15 14.14 -8.34
CA PRO A 74 -13.18 14.54 -7.32
C PRO A 74 -11.77 14.22 -7.76
N LEU A 75 -10.83 15.11 -7.49
CA LEU A 75 -9.42 14.92 -7.86
C LEU A 75 -8.83 13.62 -7.31
N THR A 76 -9.23 13.23 -6.09
CA THR A 76 -8.85 11.96 -5.48
C THR A 76 -9.29 10.74 -6.30
N ASP A 77 -10.47 10.80 -6.91
CA ASP A 77 -11.00 9.70 -7.73
C ASP A 77 -10.30 9.63 -9.09
N GLN A 78 -9.95 10.79 -9.66
CA GLN A 78 -9.13 10.84 -10.89
C GLN A 78 -7.74 10.27 -10.65
N LEU A 79 -7.11 10.59 -9.50
CA LEU A 79 -5.83 10.02 -9.10
C LEU A 79 -5.92 8.51 -8.91
N PHE A 80 -6.93 8.03 -8.20
CA PHE A 80 -7.12 6.59 -8.01
C PHE A 80 -7.37 5.86 -9.34
N ALA A 81 -8.14 6.44 -10.25
CA ALA A 81 -8.33 5.88 -11.58
C ALA A 81 -7.02 5.80 -12.38
N ALA A 82 -6.15 6.80 -12.28
CA ALA A 82 -4.80 6.77 -12.87
C ALA A 82 -3.92 5.69 -12.22
N GLU A 83 -3.93 5.58 -10.89
CA GLU A 83 -3.24 4.50 -10.15
C GLU A 83 -3.70 3.11 -10.61
N CYS A 84 -5.00 2.91 -10.78
CA CYS A 84 -5.54 1.63 -11.27
C CYS A 84 -5.01 1.27 -12.67
N ARG A 85 -4.94 2.25 -13.60
CA ARG A 85 -4.36 2.03 -14.93
C ARG A 85 -2.89 1.65 -14.87
N VAL A 86 -2.11 2.38 -14.07
CA VAL A 86 -0.67 2.12 -13.88
C VAL A 86 -0.46 0.72 -13.27
N ILE A 87 -1.19 0.37 -12.22
CA ILE A 87 -1.07 -0.95 -11.56
C ILE A 87 -1.35 -2.08 -12.55
N LYS A 88 -2.43 -1.97 -13.35
CA LYS A 88 -2.75 -2.96 -14.38
C LYS A 88 -1.67 -3.05 -15.46
N ALA A 89 -1.20 -1.92 -15.97
CA ALA A 89 -0.14 -1.89 -16.97
C ALA A 89 1.20 -2.48 -16.45
N LEU A 90 1.50 -2.33 -15.16
CA LEU A 90 2.66 -2.97 -14.55
C LEU A 90 2.45 -4.48 -14.38
N ALA A 91 1.27 -4.91 -13.99
CA ALA A 91 0.90 -6.32 -13.85
C ALA A 91 0.90 -7.08 -15.19
N GLU A 92 0.51 -6.42 -16.29
CA GLU A 92 0.55 -6.97 -17.65
C GLU A 92 1.96 -7.29 -18.14
N LYS A 93 2.99 -6.66 -17.57
CA LYS A 93 4.40 -6.94 -17.89
C LYS A 93 4.91 -8.26 -17.33
N GLY A 94 4.17 -8.87 -16.39
CA GLY A 94 4.50 -10.15 -15.78
C GLY A 94 4.53 -10.12 -14.25
N PRO A 95 5.08 -11.17 -13.61
CA PRO A 95 5.20 -11.26 -12.17
C PRO A 95 5.93 -10.08 -11.56
N CYS A 96 5.38 -9.54 -10.46
CA CYS A 96 5.97 -8.40 -9.76
C CYS A 96 5.50 -8.35 -8.30
N VAL A 97 6.14 -7.52 -7.48
CA VAL A 97 5.69 -7.19 -6.13
C VAL A 97 5.16 -5.76 -6.13
N ILE A 98 3.91 -5.59 -5.71
CA ILE A 98 3.26 -4.27 -5.60
C ILE A 98 2.89 -4.00 -4.15
N VAL A 99 3.31 -2.86 -3.60
CA VAL A 99 3.11 -2.53 -2.18
C VAL A 99 2.11 -1.39 -2.01
N GLY A 100 0.92 -1.72 -1.50
CA GLY A 100 -0.17 -0.78 -1.21
C GLY A 100 -1.05 -0.44 -2.42
N ARG A 101 -1.62 0.76 -2.45
CA ARG A 101 -2.46 1.31 -3.55
C ARG A 101 -3.70 0.48 -3.86
N CYS A 102 -4.21 -0.28 -2.89
CA CYS A 102 -5.33 -1.22 -3.12
C CYS A 102 -5.05 -2.22 -4.27
N ALA A 103 -3.78 -2.58 -4.52
CA ALA A 103 -3.39 -3.44 -5.64
C ALA A 103 -4.07 -4.82 -5.57
N ASP A 104 -4.28 -5.35 -4.37
CA ASP A 104 -5.05 -6.57 -4.12
C ASP A 104 -6.48 -6.49 -4.68
N TYR A 105 -7.11 -5.32 -4.59
CA TYR A 105 -8.44 -5.08 -5.13
C TYR A 105 -8.43 -4.74 -6.62
N VAL A 106 -7.48 -3.92 -7.06
CA VAL A 106 -7.35 -3.48 -8.46
C VAL A 106 -7.08 -4.65 -9.40
N LEU A 107 -6.33 -5.65 -8.94
CA LEU A 107 -5.92 -6.82 -9.72
C LEU A 107 -6.80 -8.05 -9.50
N LYS A 108 -7.83 -8.00 -8.64
CA LYS A 108 -8.68 -9.14 -8.30
C LYS A 108 -9.32 -9.83 -9.50
N ASP A 109 -9.61 -9.05 -10.54
CA ASP A 109 -10.24 -9.53 -11.77
C ASP A 109 -9.20 -9.51 -12.90
N GLY A 110 -8.85 -10.67 -13.42
CA GLY A 110 -7.98 -10.83 -14.58
C GLY A 110 -6.49 -11.11 -14.31
N PHE A 111 -6.06 -11.12 -13.04
CA PHE A 111 -4.69 -11.42 -12.68
C PHE A 111 -4.60 -12.49 -11.58
N GLU A 112 -3.61 -13.37 -11.70
CA GLU A 112 -3.29 -14.32 -10.63
C GLU A 112 -2.41 -13.63 -9.59
N THR A 113 -3.00 -13.31 -8.43
CA THR A 113 -2.34 -12.58 -7.35
C THR A 113 -2.16 -13.44 -6.10
N PHE A 114 -1.10 -13.17 -5.34
CA PHE A 114 -0.92 -13.62 -3.97
C PHE A 114 -0.96 -12.40 -3.05
N ASN A 115 -2.05 -12.26 -2.31
CA ASN A 115 -2.36 -11.06 -1.55
C ASN A 115 -1.94 -11.22 -0.09
N VAL A 116 -1.07 -10.35 0.38
CA VAL A 116 -0.48 -10.42 1.72
C VAL A 116 -0.84 -9.19 2.54
N PHE A 117 -1.18 -9.39 3.81
CA PHE A 117 -1.29 -8.34 4.80
C PHE A 117 -0.20 -8.46 5.86
N VAL A 118 0.64 -7.43 5.99
CA VAL A 118 1.73 -7.36 6.97
C VAL A 118 1.33 -6.47 8.13
N HIS A 119 1.35 -7.03 9.34
CA HIS A 119 1.04 -6.30 10.58
C HIS A 119 2.09 -6.55 11.65
N ALA A 120 2.03 -5.78 12.74
CA ALA A 120 2.84 -6.01 13.92
C ALA A 120 2.19 -5.38 15.15
N THR A 121 2.69 -5.71 16.34
CA THR A 121 2.27 -5.06 17.59
C THR A 121 2.65 -3.59 17.60
N ASP A 122 1.90 -2.76 18.33
CA ASP A 122 2.20 -1.33 18.45
C ASP A 122 3.60 -1.11 19.03
N LYS A 123 4.00 -1.92 20.02
CA LYS A 123 5.35 -1.87 20.61
C LYS A 123 6.43 -2.05 19.54
N PHE A 124 6.37 -3.11 18.74
CA PHE A 124 7.35 -3.38 17.68
C PHE A 124 7.42 -2.24 16.66
N ARG A 125 6.26 -1.70 16.29
CA ARG A 125 6.17 -0.61 15.31
C ARG A 125 6.71 0.71 15.87
N CYS A 126 6.45 1.02 17.16
CA CYS A 126 7.00 2.18 17.85
C CYS A 126 8.51 2.11 17.94
N GLU A 127 9.07 0.98 18.39
CA GLU A 127 10.51 0.76 18.48
C GLU A 127 11.19 1.08 17.13
N ARG A 128 10.65 0.55 16.02
CA ARG A 128 11.18 0.80 14.67
C ARG A 128 11.15 2.27 14.25
N ILE A 129 10.10 3.02 14.61
CA ILE A 129 10.01 4.45 14.27
C ILE A 129 10.94 5.27 15.16
N CYS A 130 10.97 4.98 16.46
CA CYS A 130 11.84 5.70 17.39
C CYS A 130 13.32 5.56 17.00
N GLU A 131 13.75 4.38 16.58
CA GLU A 131 15.12 4.14 16.10
C GLU A 131 15.43 4.91 14.80
N HIS A 132 14.49 4.95 13.86
CA HIS A 132 14.70 5.54 12.54
C HIS A 132 14.50 7.06 12.52
N ASP A 133 13.41 7.55 13.14
CA ASP A 133 12.97 8.95 13.01
C ASP A 133 13.30 9.79 14.26
N LYS A 134 13.90 9.19 15.30
CA LYS A 134 14.25 9.83 16.58
C LYS A 134 13.05 10.47 17.30
N LEU A 135 11.88 9.85 17.16
CA LEU A 135 10.65 10.27 17.83
C LEU A 135 10.54 9.67 19.24
N THR A 136 9.80 10.33 20.11
CA THR A 136 9.32 9.75 21.37
C THR A 136 8.28 8.67 21.11
N GLU A 137 8.04 7.81 22.09
CA GLU A 137 7.04 6.73 21.96
C GLU A 137 5.63 7.28 21.69
N ASP A 138 5.21 8.35 22.36
CA ASP A 138 3.91 8.98 22.17
C ASP A 138 3.75 9.58 20.77
N GLU A 139 4.79 10.25 20.27
CA GLU A 139 4.83 10.78 18.90
C GLU A 139 4.75 9.63 17.88
N ALA A 140 5.52 8.57 18.08
CA ALA A 140 5.51 7.38 17.22
C ALA A 140 4.12 6.74 17.17
N LEU A 141 3.46 6.54 18.32
CA LEU A 141 2.08 6.03 18.40
C LEU A 141 1.09 6.94 17.68
N SER A 142 1.23 8.25 17.82
CA SER A 142 0.38 9.22 17.14
C SER A 142 0.51 9.09 15.62
N VAL A 143 1.75 9.03 15.11
CA VAL A 143 2.05 8.84 13.68
C VAL A 143 1.49 7.52 13.16
N ILE A 144 1.70 6.42 13.89
CA ILE A 144 1.16 5.09 13.55
C ILE A 144 -0.36 5.15 13.37
N ARG A 145 -1.06 5.70 14.36
CA ARG A 145 -2.53 5.79 14.34
C ARG A 145 -3.03 6.65 13.18
N GLN A 146 -2.38 7.78 12.93
CA GLN A 146 -2.73 8.68 11.83
C GLN A 146 -2.55 8.00 10.47
N LYS A 147 -1.40 7.38 10.23
CA LYS A 147 -1.08 6.71 8.96
C LYS A 147 -2.00 5.51 8.70
N ASP A 148 -2.23 4.66 9.71
CA ASP A 148 -3.12 3.52 9.58
C ASP A 148 -4.59 3.94 9.40
N LYS A 149 -5.03 5.03 10.06
CA LYS A 149 -6.37 5.60 9.86
C LYS A 149 -6.55 6.10 8.42
N ALA A 150 -5.54 6.75 7.86
CA ALA A 150 -5.58 7.22 6.47
C ALA A 150 -5.68 6.03 5.49
N ARG A 151 -4.84 4.99 5.67
CA ARG A 151 -4.87 3.76 4.84
C ARG A 151 -6.20 3.04 4.93
N ARG A 152 -6.75 2.88 6.14
CA ARG A 152 -8.05 2.24 6.37
C ARG A 152 -9.18 2.98 5.67
N ARG A 153 -9.19 4.32 5.74
CA ARG A 153 -10.20 5.15 5.05
C ARG A 153 -10.09 5.03 3.54
N HIS A 154 -8.89 5.16 2.99
CA HIS A 154 -8.62 5.04 1.56
C HIS A 154 -9.06 3.67 1.03
N TYR A 155 -8.64 2.60 1.69
CA TYR A 155 -9.00 1.24 1.31
C TYR A 155 -10.53 1.03 1.37
N LYS A 156 -11.18 1.45 2.46
CA LYS A 156 -12.64 1.33 2.60
C LYS A 156 -13.40 2.11 1.54
N TYR A 157 -12.93 3.33 1.21
CA TYR A 157 -13.59 4.20 0.23
C TYR A 157 -13.59 3.60 -1.17
N TYR A 158 -12.45 3.06 -1.62
CA TYR A 158 -12.32 2.56 -2.99
C TYR A 158 -12.68 1.08 -3.16
N THR A 159 -12.69 0.30 -2.10
CA THR A 159 -12.91 -1.15 -2.19
C THR A 159 -14.19 -1.62 -1.50
N GLU A 160 -14.78 -0.78 -0.65
CA GLU A 160 -15.87 -1.11 0.27
C GLU A 160 -15.52 -2.23 1.29
N ARG A 161 -14.30 -2.74 1.27
CA ARG A 161 -13.79 -3.81 2.14
C ARG A 161 -13.20 -3.25 3.44
N VAL A 162 -13.03 -4.12 4.42
CA VAL A 162 -12.34 -3.81 5.66
C VAL A 162 -10.83 -4.07 5.48
N TRP A 163 -10.02 -3.02 5.65
CA TRP A 163 -8.57 -3.12 5.56
C TRP A 163 -7.99 -3.96 6.70
N GLY A 164 -7.18 -4.97 6.38
CA GLY A 164 -6.58 -5.89 7.33
C GLY A 164 -7.51 -7.03 7.77
N ASP A 165 -8.72 -7.12 7.22
CA ASP A 165 -9.57 -8.28 7.42
C ASP A 165 -9.00 -9.48 6.64
N SER A 166 -8.73 -10.56 7.36
CA SER A 166 -8.03 -11.74 6.83
C SER A 166 -8.71 -12.37 5.63
N VAL A 167 -10.02 -12.22 5.46
CA VAL A 167 -10.76 -12.76 4.32
C VAL A 167 -10.39 -12.11 2.98
N ASN A 168 -9.72 -10.96 3.02
CA ASN A 168 -9.28 -10.26 1.81
C ASN A 168 -7.85 -10.65 1.37
N TYR A 169 -7.16 -11.49 2.14
CA TYR A 169 -5.74 -11.81 1.92
C TYR A 169 -5.48 -13.31 1.99
N ASP A 170 -4.56 -13.79 1.16
CA ASP A 170 -4.13 -15.20 1.17
C ASP A 170 -3.19 -15.48 2.36
N LEU A 171 -2.51 -14.44 2.87
CA LEU A 171 -1.63 -14.52 4.03
C LEU A 171 -1.67 -13.24 4.87
N CYS A 172 -1.90 -13.38 6.18
CA CYS A 172 -1.66 -12.33 7.16
C CYS A 172 -0.46 -12.72 8.02
N ILE A 173 0.56 -11.83 8.11
CA ILE A 173 1.78 -12.14 8.84
C ILE A 173 2.12 -11.08 9.88
N ASN A 174 2.44 -11.54 11.10
CA ASN A 174 2.85 -10.68 12.21
C ASN A 174 4.38 -10.61 12.31
N THR A 175 4.95 -9.49 11.89
CA THR A 175 6.40 -9.30 11.85
C THR A 175 7.05 -9.11 13.22
N ALA A 176 6.29 -8.82 14.26
CA ALA A 176 6.79 -8.86 15.63
C ALA A 176 7.14 -10.30 16.08
N VAL A 177 6.57 -11.32 15.41
CA VAL A 177 6.80 -12.74 15.68
C VAL A 177 7.79 -13.34 14.68
N SER A 178 7.55 -13.12 13.38
CA SER A 178 8.39 -13.73 12.33
C SER A 178 9.71 -12.98 12.09
N GLY A 179 9.78 -11.70 12.43
CA GLY A 179 10.82 -10.83 11.88
C GLY A 179 10.58 -10.54 10.39
N ILE A 180 11.47 -9.76 9.81
CA ILE A 180 11.37 -9.31 8.40
C ILE A 180 11.89 -10.42 7.45
N ASP A 181 13.01 -11.06 7.78
CA ASP A 181 13.65 -12.03 6.92
C ASP A 181 12.78 -13.27 6.70
N LEU A 182 12.34 -13.91 7.79
CA LEU A 182 11.50 -15.11 7.70
C LEU A 182 10.14 -14.76 7.05
N ALA A 183 9.58 -13.57 7.31
CA ALA A 183 8.35 -13.14 6.64
C ALA A 183 8.55 -13.11 5.12
N ALA A 184 9.64 -12.53 4.64
CA ALA A 184 9.95 -12.47 3.21
C ALA A 184 10.16 -13.86 2.59
N GLU A 185 10.84 -14.78 3.28
CA GLU A 185 11.05 -16.16 2.83
C GLU A 185 9.72 -16.93 2.71
N ILE A 186 8.85 -16.82 3.71
CA ILE A 186 7.52 -17.46 3.71
C ILE A 186 6.70 -16.96 2.52
N ILE A 187 6.62 -15.64 2.32
CA ILE A 187 5.88 -15.04 1.22
C ILE A 187 6.45 -15.49 -0.12
N ALA A 188 7.76 -15.42 -0.30
CA ALA A 188 8.41 -15.84 -1.54
C ALA A 188 8.20 -17.33 -1.85
N LYS A 189 8.21 -18.19 -0.84
CA LYS A 189 7.95 -19.62 -0.98
C LYS A 189 6.52 -19.91 -1.43
N LEU A 190 5.53 -19.24 -0.80
CA LEU A 190 4.12 -19.43 -1.13
C LEU A 190 3.75 -18.84 -2.49
N ALA A 191 4.36 -17.73 -2.89
CA ALA A 191 4.12 -17.09 -4.18
C ALA A 191 4.68 -17.86 -5.39
N LYS A 192 5.54 -18.86 -5.17
CA LYS A 192 6.06 -19.78 -6.22
C LYS A 192 5.13 -20.95 -6.54
N ASN A 193 4.20 -21.24 -5.63
CA ASN A 193 3.23 -22.33 -5.78
C ASN A 193 1.95 -21.81 -6.46
#